data_db7d0fd5d9ab98ca6fff9f919c481d7e
#
_entry.id   db7d0fd5d9ab98ca6fff9f919c481d7e
#
_cell.length_a   1.000
_cell.length_b   1.000
_cell.length_c   1.000
_cell.angle_alpha   90.00
_cell.angle_beta   90.00
_cell.angle_gamma   90.00
#
_symmetry.space_group_name_H-M   'P 1'
#
loop_
_entity.id
_entity.type
_entity.pdbx_description
1 polymer ?
#
loop_
_entity_poly.entity_id
_entity_poly.type
_entity_poly.pdbx_seq_one_letter_code
_entity_poly.pdbx_strand_id
1 'polypeptide(L)'
;MKKHYNLLTLITILFLIGFALIQVFWPDKLPTKGIGKEDLVRDDIIRLHIIANSDSPDDQDLKLRVRDELMLAFSEILADARDQKEAKAKLIDKLDLLTSLAQDKVKKEGYDYPVKADLGIHKFPTKLYGSVVYPAGSYEALRII
;
A
#
# COMPACT_ATOMS: atom_id res chain seq x y z
N MET A 1 -21.43 58.06 -32.62
CA MET A 1 -20.32 58.16 -31.66
C MET A 1 -19.56 56.83 -31.64
N LYS A 2 -18.37 56.73 -32.25
CA LYS A 2 -17.53 55.53 -32.18
C LYS A 2 -16.72 55.58 -30.90
N LYS A 3 -17.03 54.69 -29.92
CA LYS A 3 -16.21 54.53 -28.72
C LYS A 3 -14.87 53.89 -29.10
N HIS A 4 -13.80 54.66 -29.02
CA HIS A 4 -12.45 54.13 -29.13
C HIS A 4 -12.09 53.46 -27.78
N TYR A 5 -12.10 52.17 -27.72
CA TYR A 5 -11.56 51.44 -26.57
C TYR A 5 -10.03 51.51 -26.67
N ASN A 6 -9.41 52.01 -25.64
CA ASN A 6 -7.96 52.06 -25.56
C ASN A 6 -7.39 50.63 -25.49
N LEU A 7 -6.22 50.42 -26.07
CA LEU A 7 -5.54 49.15 -26.12
C LEU A 7 -5.47 48.47 -24.70
N LEU A 8 -5.30 49.34 -23.68
CA LEU A 8 -5.27 48.90 -22.26
C LEU A 8 -6.61 48.27 -21.81
N THR A 9 -7.75 48.84 -22.22
CA THR A 9 -9.08 48.29 -21.88
C THR A 9 -9.37 46.99 -22.63
N LEU A 10 -8.86 46.81 -23.82
CA LEU A 10 -8.94 45.54 -24.56
C LEU A 10 -8.11 44.44 -23.87
N ILE A 11 -6.90 44.75 -23.40
CA ILE A 11 -6.02 43.81 -22.70
C ILE A 11 -6.66 43.40 -21.37
N THR A 12 -7.26 44.32 -20.58
CA THR A 12 -7.90 43.98 -19.32
C THR A 12 -9.15 43.11 -19.51
N ILE A 13 -9.93 43.34 -20.57
CA ILE A 13 -11.09 42.50 -20.88
C ILE A 13 -10.67 41.10 -21.30
N LEU A 14 -9.61 40.96 -22.12
CA LEU A 14 -9.04 39.66 -22.51
C LEU A 14 -8.49 38.89 -21.31
N PHE A 15 -7.84 39.60 -20.37
CA PHE A 15 -7.34 38.99 -19.12
C PHE A 15 -8.46 38.49 -18.21
N LEU A 16 -9.53 39.27 -18.08
CA LEU A 16 -10.72 38.88 -17.28
C LEU A 16 -11.47 37.71 -17.90
N ILE A 17 -11.57 37.65 -19.22
CA ILE A 17 -12.18 36.52 -19.94
C ILE A 17 -11.30 35.26 -19.79
N GLY A 18 -9.99 35.39 -19.93
CA GLY A 18 -9.03 34.30 -19.73
C GLY A 18 -9.10 33.77 -18.28
N PHE A 19 -9.17 34.65 -17.29
CA PHE A 19 -9.32 34.25 -15.88
C PHE A 19 -10.66 33.57 -15.61
N ALA A 20 -11.75 34.06 -16.19
CA ALA A 20 -13.05 33.43 -16.07
C ALA A 20 -13.12 32.02 -16.71
N LEU A 21 -12.43 31.85 -17.86
CA LEU A 21 -12.32 30.54 -18.53
C LEU A 21 -11.48 29.55 -17.73
N ILE A 22 -10.43 30.03 -17.04
CA ILE A 22 -9.62 29.18 -16.14
C ILE A 22 -10.48 28.65 -14.99
N GLN A 23 -11.39 29.43 -14.41
CA GLN A 23 -12.30 29.00 -13.36
C GLN A 23 -13.33 27.97 -13.84
N VAL A 24 -13.74 28.04 -15.11
CA VAL A 24 -14.69 27.08 -15.72
C VAL A 24 -14.00 25.77 -16.12
N PHE A 25 -12.73 25.85 -16.53
CA PHE A 25 -11.96 24.69 -17.02
C PHE A 25 -11.10 24.00 -15.95
N TRP A 26 -10.94 24.66 -14.77
CA TRP A 26 -10.28 24.03 -13.62
C TRP A 26 -11.33 23.21 -12.87
N PRO A 27 -11.31 21.87 -12.97
CA PRO A 27 -12.23 21.09 -12.17
C PRO A 27 -11.85 21.27 -10.69
N ASP A 28 -12.61 22.06 -9.96
CA ASP A 28 -12.54 22.20 -8.50
C ASP A 28 -12.86 20.89 -7.74
N LYS A 29 -12.91 19.82 -8.47
CA LYS A 29 -13.12 18.48 -7.95
C LYS A 29 -12.04 17.56 -8.51
N LEU A 30 -10.83 17.64 -7.93
CA LEU A 30 -10.18 16.38 -7.61
C LEU A 30 -11.28 15.54 -6.96
N PRO A 31 -11.60 14.34 -7.46
CA PRO A 31 -12.51 13.47 -6.77
C PRO A 31 -11.87 13.10 -5.43
N THR A 32 -12.06 13.95 -4.43
CA THR A 32 -12.06 13.52 -3.05
C THR A 32 -13.30 12.65 -2.94
N LYS A 33 -13.21 11.44 -3.49
CA LYS A 33 -14.09 10.37 -3.08
C LYS A 33 -13.90 10.33 -1.58
N GLY A 34 -14.87 10.96 -0.87
CA GLY A 34 -14.89 10.91 0.57
C GLY A 34 -14.78 9.46 0.93
N ILE A 35 -13.62 9.10 1.48
CA ILE A 35 -13.43 7.81 2.13
C ILE A 35 -14.37 7.92 3.33
N GLY A 36 -15.62 7.48 3.12
CA GLY A 36 -16.49 7.17 4.22
C GLY A 36 -15.68 6.22 5.11
N LYS A 37 -15.78 6.40 6.40
CA LYS A 37 -15.26 5.51 7.43
C LYS A 37 -15.96 4.14 7.36
N GLU A 38 -15.89 3.48 6.24
CA GLU A 38 -16.23 2.09 6.14
C GLU A 38 -14.91 1.35 6.15
N ASP A 39 -14.78 0.40 7.07
CA ASP A 39 -13.72 -0.59 7.12
C ASP A 39 -13.84 -1.48 5.86
N LEU A 40 -13.70 -0.90 4.68
CA LEU A 40 -13.65 -1.63 3.42
C LEU A 40 -12.39 -2.49 3.44
N VAL A 41 -12.59 -3.80 3.49
CA VAL A 41 -11.53 -4.74 3.19
C VAL A 41 -11.12 -4.49 1.75
N ARG A 42 -9.86 -4.16 1.51
CA ARG A 42 -9.36 -4.01 0.15
C ARG A 42 -9.09 -5.39 -0.42
N ASP A 43 -9.98 -5.78 -1.31
CA ASP A 43 -9.99 -7.11 -1.92
C ASP A 43 -9.01 -7.28 -3.08
N ASP A 44 -8.15 -6.29 -3.30
CA ASP A 44 -7.17 -6.28 -4.40
C ASP A 44 -5.74 -6.60 -3.96
N ILE A 45 -5.48 -6.70 -2.65
CA ILE A 45 -4.11 -6.84 -2.11
C ILE A 45 -4.10 -7.79 -0.91
N ILE A 46 -3.10 -8.68 -0.87
CA ILE A 46 -2.70 -9.39 0.34
C ILE A 46 -1.40 -8.78 0.84
N ARG A 47 -1.34 -8.38 2.10
CA ARG A 47 -0.14 -7.77 2.71
C ARG A 47 0.71 -8.81 3.41
N LEU A 48 2.03 -8.66 3.33
CA LEU A 48 2.96 -9.36 4.21
C LEU A 48 3.29 -8.46 5.41
N HIS A 49 3.09 -8.96 6.62
CA HIS A 49 3.38 -8.24 7.86
C HIS A 49 4.25 -9.08 8.78
N ILE A 50 5.53 -8.78 8.82
CA ILE A 50 6.47 -9.43 9.74
C ILE A 50 6.64 -8.54 10.97
N ILE A 51 6.43 -9.11 12.13
CA ILE A 51 6.51 -8.45 13.44
C ILE A 51 7.78 -8.94 14.11
N ALA A 52 8.68 -8.02 14.47
CA ALA A 52 9.89 -8.34 15.20
C ALA A 52 9.55 -8.69 16.66
N ASN A 53 10.40 -9.50 17.30
CA ASN A 53 10.25 -9.87 18.71
C ASN A 53 10.32 -8.66 19.67
N SER A 54 11.14 -7.64 19.31
CA SER A 54 11.22 -6.37 20.03
C SER A 54 11.60 -5.20 19.12
N ASP A 55 11.67 -3.99 19.71
CA ASP A 55 12.14 -2.79 19.02
C ASP A 55 13.67 -2.64 19.03
N SER A 56 14.42 -3.65 19.52
CA SER A 56 15.88 -3.63 19.48
C SER A 56 16.40 -3.60 18.03
N PRO A 57 17.54 -2.94 17.76
CA PRO A 57 18.14 -2.95 16.42
C PRO A 57 18.34 -4.36 15.87
N ASP A 58 18.77 -5.31 16.70
CA ASP A 58 19.04 -6.69 16.29
C ASP A 58 17.77 -7.41 15.85
N ASP A 59 16.66 -7.26 16.59
CA ASP A 59 15.36 -7.85 16.23
C ASP A 59 14.76 -7.19 14.98
N GLN A 60 14.96 -5.89 14.82
CA GLN A 60 14.51 -5.19 13.60
C GLN A 60 15.33 -5.63 12.37
N ASP A 61 16.62 -5.86 12.52
CA ASP A 61 17.47 -6.43 11.47
C ASP A 61 17.11 -7.88 11.15
N LEU A 62 16.87 -8.71 12.16
CA LEU A 62 16.40 -10.09 11.98
C LEU A 62 15.09 -10.11 11.19
N LYS A 63 14.13 -9.26 11.53
CA LYS A 63 12.88 -9.10 10.77
C LYS A 63 13.13 -8.84 9.27
N LEU A 64 14.10 -8.00 8.92
CA LEU A 64 14.41 -7.71 7.52
C LEU A 64 15.00 -8.93 6.82
N ARG A 65 15.88 -9.68 7.48
CA ARG A 65 16.46 -10.92 6.94
C ARG A 65 15.43 -12.03 6.75
N VAL A 66 14.48 -12.16 7.68
CA VAL A 66 13.33 -13.09 7.55
C VAL A 66 12.42 -12.67 6.39
N ARG A 67 12.14 -11.36 6.25
CA ARG A 67 11.38 -10.85 5.11
C ARG A 67 12.03 -11.23 3.78
N ASP A 68 13.33 -11.02 3.65
CA ASP A 68 14.04 -11.25 2.39
C ASP A 68 14.03 -12.73 2.00
N GLU A 69 14.16 -13.64 2.96
CA GLU A 69 14.00 -15.08 2.77
C GLU A 69 12.59 -15.45 2.30
N LEU A 70 11.58 -14.91 2.95
CA LEU A 70 10.18 -15.19 2.61
C LEU A 70 9.78 -14.60 1.25
N MET A 71 10.34 -13.47 0.84
CA MET A 71 10.04 -12.85 -0.47
C MET A 71 10.43 -13.75 -1.64
N LEU A 72 11.49 -14.55 -1.51
CA LEU A 72 11.86 -15.56 -2.52
C LEU A 72 10.78 -16.64 -2.61
N ALA A 73 10.37 -17.21 -1.48
CA ALA A 73 9.33 -18.23 -1.43
C ALA A 73 7.98 -17.70 -1.96
N PHE A 74 7.62 -16.44 -1.64
CA PHE A 74 6.41 -15.80 -2.18
C PHE A 74 6.44 -15.68 -3.69
N SER A 75 7.56 -15.28 -4.25
CA SER A 75 7.69 -15.11 -5.70
C SER A 75 7.47 -16.45 -6.43
N GLU A 76 7.89 -17.57 -5.85
CA GLU A 76 7.65 -18.91 -6.40
C GLU A 76 6.21 -19.38 -6.19
N ILE A 77 5.67 -19.25 -4.97
CA ILE A 77 4.31 -19.70 -4.62
C ILE A 77 3.25 -18.94 -5.43
N LEU A 78 3.46 -17.65 -5.67
CA LEU A 78 2.50 -16.76 -6.32
C LEU A 78 2.73 -16.55 -7.81
N ALA A 79 3.76 -17.16 -8.41
CA ALA A 79 4.16 -16.93 -9.80
C ALA A 79 3.05 -17.11 -10.83
N ASP A 80 2.14 -18.05 -10.60
CA ASP A 80 1.02 -18.38 -11.48
C ASP A 80 -0.37 -18.01 -10.91
N ALA A 81 -0.42 -17.25 -9.79
CA ALA A 81 -1.67 -16.76 -9.25
C ALA A 81 -2.24 -15.64 -10.14
N ARG A 82 -3.47 -15.83 -10.63
CA ARG A 82 -4.15 -14.93 -11.56
C ARG A 82 -4.97 -13.84 -10.87
N ASP A 83 -5.34 -14.09 -9.63
CA ASP A 83 -6.13 -13.17 -8.82
C ASP A 83 -5.84 -13.36 -7.32
N GLN A 84 -6.42 -12.48 -6.50
CA GLN A 84 -6.23 -12.51 -5.05
C GLN A 84 -6.77 -13.81 -4.42
N LYS A 85 -7.85 -14.36 -4.94
CA LYS A 85 -8.46 -15.60 -4.41
C LYS A 85 -7.52 -16.79 -4.59
N GLU A 86 -6.90 -16.92 -5.77
CA GLU A 86 -5.89 -17.94 -6.02
C GLU A 86 -4.64 -17.71 -5.17
N ALA A 87 -4.17 -16.45 -5.08
CA ALA A 87 -3.05 -16.10 -4.21
C ALA A 87 -3.31 -16.50 -2.76
N LYS A 88 -4.49 -16.17 -2.23
CA LYS A 88 -4.91 -16.55 -0.88
C LYS A 88 -4.92 -18.06 -0.67
N ALA A 89 -5.52 -18.79 -1.59
CA ALA A 89 -5.60 -20.26 -1.51
C ALA A 89 -4.20 -20.88 -1.46
N LYS A 90 -3.27 -20.41 -2.31
CA LYS A 90 -1.89 -20.85 -2.32
C LYS A 90 -1.14 -20.51 -1.01
N LEU A 91 -1.35 -19.33 -0.46
CA LEU A 91 -0.74 -18.93 0.81
C LEU A 91 -1.27 -19.77 1.98
N ILE A 92 -2.57 -20.13 1.99
CA ILE A 92 -3.14 -21.02 3.00
C ILE A 92 -2.51 -22.43 2.87
N ASP A 93 -2.43 -22.96 1.64
CA ASP A 93 -1.84 -24.28 1.39
C ASP A 93 -0.36 -24.37 1.80
N LYS A 94 0.37 -23.27 1.69
CA LYS A 94 1.79 -23.17 2.01
C LYS A 94 2.11 -22.50 3.35
N LEU A 95 1.10 -22.29 4.21
CA LEU A 95 1.29 -21.56 5.47
C LEU A 95 2.32 -22.23 6.39
N ASP A 96 2.26 -23.56 6.51
CA ASP A 96 3.20 -24.34 7.31
C ASP A 96 4.62 -24.27 6.74
N LEU A 97 4.76 -24.33 5.43
CA LEU A 97 6.06 -24.17 4.75
C LEU A 97 6.64 -22.78 5.02
N LEU A 98 5.85 -21.73 4.87
CA LEU A 98 6.28 -20.34 5.12
C LEU A 98 6.66 -20.14 6.60
N THR A 99 5.91 -20.75 7.53
CA THR A 99 6.23 -20.72 8.95
C THR A 99 7.56 -21.43 9.22
N SER A 100 7.79 -22.60 8.62
CA SER A 100 9.04 -23.36 8.78
C SER A 100 10.23 -22.59 8.20
N LEU A 101 10.10 -21.99 7.02
CA LEU A 101 11.16 -21.18 6.41
C LEU A 101 11.55 -19.99 7.30
N ALA A 102 10.54 -19.30 7.86
CA ALA A 102 10.79 -18.20 8.78
C ALA A 102 11.48 -18.68 10.07
N GLN A 103 11.03 -19.82 10.64
CA GLN A 103 11.64 -20.41 11.83
C GLN A 103 13.09 -20.84 11.59
N ASP A 104 13.36 -21.49 10.45
CA ASP A 104 14.69 -21.92 10.07
C ASP A 104 15.63 -20.72 9.85
N LYS A 105 15.11 -19.63 9.28
CA LYS A 105 15.88 -18.40 9.12
C LYS A 105 16.22 -17.78 10.48
N VAL A 106 15.27 -17.69 11.39
CA VAL A 106 15.48 -17.20 12.77
C VAL A 106 16.59 -18.02 13.47
N LYS A 107 16.53 -19.36 13.39
CA LYS A 107 17.56 -20.25 13.97
C LYS A 107 18.91 -20.09 13.30
N LYS A 108 18.96 -19.96 11.99
CA LYS A 108 20.19 -19.74 11.22
C LYS A 108 20.91 -18.45 11.63
N GLU A 109 20.14 -17.43 12.00
CA GLU A 109 20.68 -16.15 12.48
C GLU A 109 21.09 -16.19 13.98
N GLY A 110 20.95 -17.35 14.64
CA GLY A 110 21.39 -17.56 16.02
C GLY A 110 20.36 -17.21 17.09
N TYR A 111 19.08 -17.08 16.71
CA TYR A 111 17.98 -16.80 17.64
C TYR A 111 17.11 -18.03 17.87
N ASP A 112 16.50 -18.11 19.04
CA ASP A 112 15.59 -19.22 19.43
C ASP A 112 14.16 -18.70 19.68
N TYR A 113 13.71 -17.76 18.87
CA TYR A 113 12.33 -17.26 18.95
C TYR A 113 11.36 -18.24 18.27
N PRO A 114 10.21 -18.53 18.89
CA PRO A 114 9.15 -19.27 18.22
C PRO A 114 8.52 -18.39 17.13
N VAL A 115 8.33 -18.95 15.94
CA VAL A 115 7.66 -18.25 14.84
C VAL A 115 6.25 -18.79 14.68
N LYS A 116 5.30 -17.88 14.51
CA LYS A 116 3.90 -18.19 14.19
C LYS A 116 3.49 -17.42 12.93
N ALA A 117 2.65 -18.04 12.12
CA ALA A 117 2.03 -17.39 10.98
C ALA A 117 0.51 -17.47 11.05
N ASP A 118 -0.16 -16.41 10.66
CA ASP A 118 -1.62 -16.39 10.44
C ASP A 118 -1.96 -15.58 9.18
N LEU A 119 -2.99 -16.03 8.48
CA LEU A 119 -3.58 -15.29 7.36
C LEU A 119 -4.98 -14.83 7.75
N GLY A 120 -5.19 -13.53 7.80
CA GLY A 120 -6.45 -12.96 8.25
C GLY A 120 -6.60 -11.48 7.92
N ILE A 121 -7.72 -10.91 8.36
CA ILE A 121 -8.00 -9.49 8.17
C ILE A 121 -7.40 -8.68 9.31
N HIS A 122 -6.52 -7.73 8.98
CA HIS A 122 -5.82 -6.89 9.96
C HIS A 122 -5.91 -5.42 9.58
N LYS A 123 -5.95 -4.55 10.59
CA LYS A 123 -5.93 -3.09 10.41
C LYS A 123 -4.50 -2.58 10.21
N PHE A 124 -4.35 -1.71 9.21
CA PHE A 124 -3.07 -1.08 8.90
C PHE A 124 -3.22 0.44 8.83
N PRO A 125 -2.21 1.18 9.26
CA PRO A 125 -2.13 2.61 9.00
C PRO A 125 -1.82 2.88 7.52
N THR A 126 -1.99 4.14 7.12
CA THR A 126 -1.50 4.59 5.81
C THR A 126 0.00 4.33 5.68
N LYS A 127 0.40 3.73 4.56
CA LYS A 127 1.80 3.38 4.28
C LYS A 127 2.16 3.81 2.86
N LEU A 128 3.35 4.36 2.72
CA LEU A 128 3.94 4.72 1.43
C LEU A 128 5.02 3.67 1.07
N TYR A 129 4.92 3.09 -0.11
CA TYR A 129 5.93 2.20 -0.69
C TYR A 129 6.35 2.76 -2.06
N GLY A 130 7.55 3.33 -2.14
CA GLY A 130 7.99 4.07 -3.32
C GLY A 130 7.06 5.26 -3.58
N SER A 131 6.40 5.29 -4.74
CA SER A 131 5.41 6.33 -5.11
C SER A 131 3.95 5.93 -4.86
N VAL A 132 3.70 4.71 -4.33
CA VAL A 132 2.35 4.19 -4.13
C VAL A 132 1.92 4.36 -2.69
N VAL A 133 0.77 5.03 -2.48
CA VAL A 133 0.16 5.23 -1.16
C VAL A 133 -0.89 4.14 -0.93
N TYR A 134 -0.73 3.38 0.15
CA TYR A 134 -1.72 2.43 0.66
C TYR A 134 -2.45 3.11 1.83
N PRO A 135 -3.73 3.46 1.69
CA PRO A 135 -4.47 4.16 2.76
C PRO A 135 -4.64 3.27 3.98
N ALA A 136 -4.93 3.88 5.12
CA ALA A 136 -5.33 3.16 6.31
C ALA A 136 -6.62 2.38 6.05
N GLY A 137 -6.73 1.17 6.62
CA GLY A 137 -7.90 0.31 6.45
C GLY A 137 -7.64 -1.13 6.86
N SER A 138 -8.66 -1.96 6.66
CA SER A 138 -8.58 -3.40 6.85
C SER A 138 -8.09 -4.06 5.56
N TYR A 139 -7.10 -4.94 5.69
CA TYR A 139 -6.52 -5.69 4.58
C TYR A 139 -6.41 -7.16 4.97
N GLU A 140 -6.56 -8.02 3.98
CA GLU A 140 -6.09 -9.37 4.15
C GLU A 140 -4.56 -9.37 4.25
N ALA A 141 -4.01 -10.04 5.26
CA ALA A 141 -2.56 -10.06 5.47
C ALA A 141 -2.10 -11.41 6.00
N LEU A 142 -0.96 -11.86 5.48
CA LEU A 142 -0.15 -12.89 6.11
C LEU A 142 0.75 -12.22 7.13
N ARG A 143 0.58 -12.60 8.41
CA ARG A 143 1.45 -12.14 9.50
C ARG A 143 2.39 -13.25 9.91
N ILE A 144 3.65 -12.85 10.15
CA ILE A 144 4.70 -13.68 10.75
C ILE A 144 5.12 -12.97 12.05
N ILE A 145 5.03 -13.68 13.17
CA ILE A 145 5.24 -13.14 14.53
C ILE A 145 6.27 -13.99 15.24
#